data_0f98c29684bc020d490643a6b34910ae
#
_entry.id   0f98c29684bc020d490643a6b34910ae
#
_cell.length_a   1.000
_cell.length_b   1.000
_cell.length_c   1.000
_cell.angle_alpha   90.00
_cell.angle_beta   90.00
_cell.angle_gamma   90.00
#
_symmetry.space_group_name_H-M   'P 1'
#
loop_
_entity.id
_entity.type
_entity.pdbx_description
1 polymer ?
#
loop_
_entity_poly.entity_id
_entity_poly.type
_entity_poly.pdbx_seq_one_letter_code
_entity_poly.pdbx_strand_id
1 'polypeptide(L)'
;MSQVIFGQPDNGIIQHAYVVEDIRKAIDQWVNVLKVGPWFLIERFGGGNAKYRGGPSHAESALAMSFAGHMNIELIQPVNDAPSVYWDTIKKRGYGFHHWGMATLNFNADYDKLKKRGWEEAFFAEVPSGGRVAYMDTHDELAGMVELIELGAAFEPIFGRFYSATIAWDGKDPIRSFL
;
A
#
# COMPACT_ATOMS: atom_id res chain seq x y z
N MET A 1 21.66 0.94 -10.59
CA MET A 1 20.58 1.14 -9.60
C MET A 1 20.29 -0.23 -9.03
N SER A 2 20.24 -0.36 -7.71
CA SER A 2 19.80 -1.58 -7.05
C SER A 2 18.27 -1.73 -7.19
N GLN A 3 17.79 -2.96 -7.07
CA GLN A 3 16.39 -3.31 -7.30
C GLN A 3 15.90 -4.21 -6.18
N VAL A 4 14.63 -4.10 -5.85
CA VAL A 4 13.92 -5.08 -5.01
C VAL A 4 13.71 -6.39 -5.78
N ILE A 5 13.40 -7.48 -5.07
CA ILE A 5 13.34 -8.85 -5.63
C ILE A 5 12.40 -9.00 -6.84
N PHE A 6 11.41 -8.14 -7.00
CA PHE A 6 10.49 -8.15 -8.16
C PHE A 6 10.86 -7.15 -9.25
N GLY A 7 12.12 -6.65 -9.27
CA GLY A 7 12.70 -5.90 -10.39
C GLY A 7 12.38 -4.41 -10.44
N GLN A 8 11.68 -3.85 -9.45
CA GLN A 8 11.49 -2.39 -9.34
C GLN A 8 12.70 -1.74 -8.63
N PRO A 9 12.99 -0.45 -8.90
CA PRO A 9 14.04 0.27 -8.18
C PRO A 9 13.76 0.32 -6.68
N ASP A 10 14.79 0.12 -5.85
CA ASP A 10 14.71 0.22 -4.40
C ASP A 10 14.61 1.65 -3.84
N ASN A 11 14.53 2.64 -4.72
CA ASN A 11 14.34 4.05 -4.44
C ASN A 11 13.32 4.70 -5.40
N GLY A 12 12.35 3.94 -5.87
CA GLY A 12 11.33 4.37 -6.83
C GLY A 12 9.95 3.80 -6.52
N ILE A 13 9.02 3.99 -7.46
CA ILE A 13 7.66 3.48 -7.33
C ILE A 13 7.67 1.96 -7.43
N ILE A 14 7.12 1.30 -6.41
CA ILE A 14 6.99 -0.15 -6.33
C ILE A 14 5.53 -0.61 -6.20
N GLN A 15 4.60 0.32 -5.91
CA GLN A 15 3.22 -0.02 -5.59
C GLN A 15 2.25 1.05 -6.13
N HIS A 16 1.07 0.60 -6.56
CA HIS A 16 -0.11 1.42 -6.80
C HIS A 16 -1.25 0.93 -5.90
N ALA A 17 -1.88 1.83 -5.16
CA ALA A 17 -2.95 1.49 -4.23
C ALA A 17 -4.28 2.14 -4.57
N TYR A 18 -5.35 1.41 -4.30
CA TYR A 18 -6.72 1.81 -4.59
C TYR A 18 -7.61 1.61 -3.37
N VAL A 19 -8.39 2.63 -3.03
CA VAL A 19 -9.46 2.49 -2.03
C VAL A 19 -10.70 1.92 -2.73
N VAL A 20 -11.25 0.87 -2.15
CA VAL A 20 -12.41 0.13 -2.69
C VAL A 20 -13.53 0.04 -1.66
N GLU A 21 -14.78 -0.07 -2.14
CA GLU A 21 -15.95 -0.20 -1.27
C GLU A 21 -16.07 -1.60 -0.66
N ASP A 22 -15.75 -2.62 -1.45
CA ASP A 22 -15.80 -4.04 -1.09
C ASP A 22 -14.56 -4.74 -1.66
N ILE A 23 -13.65 -5.12 -0.76
CA ILE A 23 -12.36 -5.69 -1.15
C ILE A 23 -12.50 -7.04 -1.84
N ARG A 24 -13.49 -7.87 -1.45
CA ARG A 24 -13.68 -9.18 -2.06
C ARG A 24 -14.28 -9.07 -3.45
N LYS A 25 -15.23 -8.15 -3.65
CA LYS A 25 -15.77 -7.83 -4.98
C LYS A 25 -14.70 -7.22 -5.88
N ALA A 26 -13.85 -6.36 -5.35
CA ALA A 26 -12.74 -5.79 -6.09
C ALA A 26 -11.73 -6.89 -6.50
N ILE A 27 -11.34 -7.78 -5.58
CA ILE A 27 -10.49 -8.93 -5.89
C ILE A 27 -11.11 -9.78 -7.01
N ASP A 28 -12.41 -10.09 -6.93
CA ASP A 28 -13.09 -10.87 -7.98
C ASP A 28 -12.98 -10.20 -9.36
N GLN A 29 -13.16 -8.89 -9.44
CA GLN A 29 -13.01 -8.13 -10.68
C GLN A 29 -11.56 -8.17 -11.21
N TRP A 30 -10.57 -7.99 -10.33
CA TRP A 30 -9.16 -8.05 -10.71
C TRP A 30 -8.76 -9.44 -11.20
N VAL A 31 -9.26 -10.50 -10.56
CA VAL A 31 -9.02 -11.89 -10.97
C VAL A 31 -9.69 -12.19 -12.31
N ASN A 32 -11.00 -11.94 -12.40
CA ASN A 32 -11.79 -12.44 -13.53
C ASN A 32 -11.70 -11.57 -14.76
N VAL A 33 -11.53 -10.24 -14.61
CA VAL A 33 -11.46 -9.28 -15.73
C VAL A 33 -10.02 -8.93 -16.05
N LEU A 34 -9.23 -8.50 -15.04
CA LEU A 34 -7.88 -7.99 -15.24
C LEU A 34 -6.81 -9.09 -15.21
N LYS A 35 -7.17 -10.32 -14.80
CA LYS A 35 -6.27 -11.49 -14.76
C LYS A 35 -5.08 -11.31 -13.82
N VAL A 36 -5.30 -10.62 -12.70
CA VAL A 36 -4.29 -10.37 -11.66
C VAL A 36 -4.61 -11.18 -10.41
N GLY A 37 -3.66 -11.93 -9.91
CA GLY A 37 -3.75 -12.75 -8.69
C GLY A 37 -2.57 -13.72 -8.56
N PRO A 38 -2.49 -14.49 -7.48
CA PRO A 38 -3.41 -14.51 -6.33
C PRO A 38 -3.27 -13.27 -5.45
N TRP A 39 -4.29 -12.97 -4.62
CA TRP A 39 -4.33 -11.86 -3.70
C TRP A 39 -4.04 -12.30 -2.27
N PHE A 40 -3.17 -11.58 -1.57
CA PHE A 40 -2.82 -11.82 -0.18
C PHE A 40 -3.59 -10.83 0.69
N LEU A 41 -4.56 -11.34 1.46
CA LEU A 41 -5.52 -10.55 2.22
C LEU A 41 -5.23 -10.58 3.72
N ILE A 42 -5.26 -9.40 4.35
CA ILE A 42 -5.42 -9.23 5.78
C ILE A 42 -6.75 -8.51 6.02
N GLU A 43 -7.64 -9.14 6.81
CA GLU A 43 -9.02 -8.66 6.99
C GLU A 43 -9.12 -7.40 7.85
N ARG A 44 -8.13 -7.18 8.71
CA ARG A 44 -8.13 -6.06 9.64
C ARG A 44 -6.70 -5.68 10.03
N PHE A 45 -6.35 -4.46 9.70
CA PHE A 45 -5.02 -3.89 9.97
C PHE A 45 -5.14 -2.42 10.33
N GLY A 46 -4.51 -2.00 11.43
CA GLY A 46 -4.47 -0.60 11.88
C GLY A 46 -3.07 0.02 11.88
N GLY A 47 -2.04 -0.82 11.76
CA GLY A 47 -0.64 -0.39 11.88
C GLY A 47 -0.16 -0.27 13.32
N GLY A 48 1.15 -0.50 13.52
CA GLY A 48 1.80 -0.25 14.80
C GLY A 48 2.07 1.25 14.99
N ASN A 49 1.84 1.78 16.18
CA ASN A 49 2.08 3.20 16.53
C ASN A 49 1.45 4.19 15.51
N ALA A 50 0.30 3.81 14.94
CA ALA A 50 -0.32 4.53 13.83
C ALA A 50 -0.73 5.96 14.21
N LYS A 51 -0.45 6.91 13.31
CA LYS A 51 -0.83 8.32 13.45
C LYS A 51 -1.59 8.79 12.21
N TYR A 52 -2.60 9.62 12.44
CA TYR A 52 -3.34 10.29 11.40
C TYR A 52 -3.30 11.79 11.65
N ARG A 53 -2.74 12.57 10.71
CA ARG A 53 -2.56 14.03 10.76
C ARG A 53 -2.01 14.51 12.11
N GLY A 54 -0.95 13.83 12.60
CA GLY A 54 -0.25 14.16 13.84
C GLY A 54 -0.86 13.62 15.13
N GLY A 55 -2.11 13.13 15.13
CA GLY A 55 -2.76 12.48 16.26
C GLY A 55 -2.74 10.94 16.17
N PRO A 56 -3.07 10.22 17.26
CA PRO A 56 -3.23 8.77 17.21
C PRO A 56 -4.28 8.35 16.17
N SER A 57 -4.01 7.26 15.44
CA SER A 57 -4.99 6.66 14.52
C SER A 57 -5.68 5.46 15.18
N HIS A 58 -7.00 5.38 15.01
CA HIS A 58 -7.82 4.21 15.37
C HIS A 58 -8.48 3.60 14.12
N ALA A 59 -8.05 4.02 12.95
CA ALA A 59 -8.55 3.49 11.69
C ALA A 59 -8.07 2.07 11.46
N GLU A 60 -8.96 1.24 10.96
CA GLU A 60 -8.67 -0.12 10.55
C GLU A 60 -9.13 -0.34 9.11
N SER A 61 -8.37 -1.12 8.36
CA SER A 61 -8.66 -1.43 6.97
C SER A 61 -8.39 -2.90 6.67
N ALA A 62 -9.18 -3.47 5.77
CA ALA A 62 -8.77 -4.69 5.07
C ALA A 62 -7.81 -4.30 3.94
N LEU A 63 -6.73 -5.04 3.78
CA LEU A 63 -5.70 -4.82 2.77
C LEU A 63 -5.50 -6.09 1.97
N ALA A 64 -5.43 -5.97 0.65
CA ALA A 64 -5.08 -7.09 -0.22
C ALA A 64 -4.01 -6.67 -1.22
N MET A 65 -2.98 -7.50 -1.38
CA MET A 65 -1.87 -7.23 -2.28
C MET A 65 -1.70 -8.35 -3.30
N SER A 66 -1.35 -7.95 -4.53
CA SER A 66 -0.96 -8.83 -5.62
C SER A 66 0.04 -8.14 -6.52
N PHE A 67 0.46 -8.77 -7.62
CA PHE A 67 1.34 -8.17 -8.61
C PHE A 67 0.73 -8.22 -10.01
N ALA A 68 0.79 -7.08 -10.69
CA ALA A 68 0.55 -6.95 -12.13
C ALA A 68 1.91 -6.76 -12.82
N GLY A 69 2.48 -7.85 -13.33
CA GLY A 69 3.88 -7.86 -13.77
C GLY A 69 4.81 -7.60 -12.59
N HIS A 70 5.63 -6.54 -12.67
CA HIS A 70 6.57 -6.14 -11.63
C HIS A 70 6.01 -5.07 -10.66
N MET A 71 4.77 -4.63 -10.85
CA MET A 71 4.15 -3.61 -10.01
C MET A 71 3.27 -4.25 -8.94
N ASN A 72 3.54 -3.95 -7.67
CA ASN A 72 2.63 -4.33 -6.59
C ASN A 72 1.35 -3.52 -6.69
N ILE A 73 0.21 -4.19 -6.56
CA ILE A 73 -1.12 -3.58 -6.51
C ILE A 73 -1.70 -3.82 -5.14
N GLU A 74 -2.17 -2.77 -4.50
CA GLU A 74 -2.84 -2.83 -3.22
C GLU A 74 -4.29 -2.38 -3.32
N LEU A 75 -5.20 -3.17 -2.75
CA LEU A 75 -6.60 -2.81 -2.53
C LEU A 75 -6.83 -2.56 -1.04
N ILE A 76 -7.54 -1.49 -0.72
CA ILE A 76 -7.74 -1.02 0.65
C ILE A 76 -9.23 -0.78 0.87
N GLN A 77 -9.82 -1.45 1.87
CA GLN A 77 -11.18 -1.19 2.31
C GLN A 77 -11.15 -0.71 3.76
N PRO A 78 -11.58 0.53 4.09
CA PRO A 78 -11.85 0.92 5.47
C PRO A 78 -12.89 0.00 6.11
N VAL A 79 -12.61 -0.51 7.30
CA VAL A 79 -13.53 -1.44 8.01
C VAL A 79 -14.13 -0.83 9.28
N ASN A 80 -13.81 0.42 9.57
CA ASN A 80 -14.47 1.23 10.60
C ASN A 80 -14.59 2.70 10.16
N ASP A 81 -15.34 3.50 10.92
CA ASP A 81 -15.62 4.90 10.59
C ASP A 81 -14.61 5.88 11.21
N ALA A 82 -13.50 5.38 11.79
CA ALA A 82 -12.49 6.25 12.35
C ALA A 82 -11.86 7.12 11.25
N PRO A 83 -11.55 8.39 11.55
CA PRO A 83 -10.91 9.29 10.59
C PRO A 83 -9.61 8.69 10.02
N SER A 84 -9.45 8.74 8.70
CA SER A 84 -8.28 8.19 8.01
C SER A 84 -8.04 8.87 6.67
N VAL A 85 -6.84 8.72 6.14
CA VAL A 85 -6.47 9.15 4.79
C VAL A 85 -7.34 8.49 3.71
N TYR A 86 -7.85 7.30 3.99
CA TYR A 86 -8.74 6.59 3.08
C TYR A 86 -10.12 7.26 3.02
N TRP A 87 -10.70 7.59 4.18
CA TRP A 87 -11.95 8.35 4.25
C TRP A 87 -11.81 9.77 3.70
N ASP A 88 -10.63 10.42 3.87
CA ASP A 88 -10.35 11.71 3.22
C ASP A 88 -10.46 11.60 1.70
N THR A 89 -9.85 10.56 1.13
CA THR A 89 -9.90 10.31 -0.32
C THR A 89 -11.31 10.00 -0.80
N ILE A 90 -12.03 9.09 -0.11
CA ILE A 90 -13.40 8.72 -0.47
C ILE A 90 -14.34 9.93 -0.45
N LYS A 91 -14.25 10.78 0.58
CA LYS A 91 -15.07 11.99 0.69
C LYS A 91 -14.74 13.02 -0.39
N LYS A 92 -13.48 13.12 -0.78
CA LYS A 92 -13.01 14.13 -1.75
C LYS A 92 -13.31 13.75 -3.20
N ARG A 93 -13.16 12.46 -3.56
CA ARG A 93 -13.21 12.01 -4.96
C ARG A 93 -13.81 10.62 -5.20
N GLY A 94 -14.35 9.98 -4.17
CA GLY A 94 -14.90 8.62 -4.27
C GLY A 94 -13.84 7.54 -4.19
N TYR A 95 -14.26 6.30 -4.46
CA TYR A 95 -13.40 5.13 -4.51
C TYR A 95 -12.50 5.18 -5.76
N GLY A 96 -11.31 4.60 -5.66
CA GLY A 96 -10.34 4.53 -6.76
C GLY A 96 -8.90 4.72 -6.31
N PHE A 97 -8.06 5.26 -7.18
CA PHE A 97 -6.63 5.43 -6.91
C PHE A 97 -6.39 6.28 -5.65
N HIS A 98 -5.49 5.80 -4.78
CA HIS A 98 -5.16 6.46 -3.52
C HIS A 98 -3.73 6.99 -3.49
N HIS A 99 -2.73 6.14 -3.73
CA HIS A 99 -1.32 6.52 -3.61
C HIS A 99 -0.39 5.73 -4.52
N TRP A 100 0.80 6.28 -4.71
CA TRP A 100 1.99 5.57 -5.16
C TRP A 100 2.84 5.20 -3.95
N GLY A 101 3.21 3.92 -3.82
CA GLY A 101 4.19 3.47 -2.85
C GLY A 101 5.60 3.58 -3.42
N MET A 102 6.45 4.36 -2.75
CA MET A 102 7.86 4.52 -3.08
C MET A 102 8.73 3.78 -2.07
N ALA A 103 9.52 2.84 -2.57
CA ALA A 103 10.53 2.17 -1.73
C ALA A 103 11.61 3.17 -1.29
N THR A 104 12.12 3.02 -0.08
CA THR A 104 13.24 3.79 0.43
C THR A 104 14.18 2.95 1.31
N LEU A 105 15.49 3.13 1.08
CA LEU A 105 16.56 2.61 1.94
C LEU A 105 16.95 3.60 3.04
N ASN A 106 16.52 4.85 2.92
CA ASN A 106 16.84 5.91 3.88
C ASN A 106 15.59 6.74 4.22
N PHE A 107 14.68 6.10 4.96
CA PHE A 107 13.37 6.64 5.28
C PHE A 107 13.44 8.08 5.82
N ASN A 108 14.30 8.36 6.80
CA ASN A 108 14.34 9.68 7.43
C ASN A 108 14.78 10.77 6.43
N ALA A 109 15.81 10.50 5.60
CA ALA A 109 16.28 11.48 4.63
C ALA A 109 15.25 11.77 3.54
N ASP A 110 14.57 10.73 3.03
CA ASP A 110 13.53 10.90 2.01
C ASP A 110 12.27 11.56 2.60
N TYR A 111 11.89 11.20 3.82
CA TYR A 111 10.80 11.87 4.55
C TYR A 111 11.09 13.36 4.72
N ASP A 112 12.29 13.73 5.20
CA ASP A 112 12.69 15.14 5.37
C ASP A 112 12.72 15.90 4.04
N LYS A 113 13.12 15.24 2.95
CA LYS A 113 13.11 15.82 1.61
C LYS A 113 11.70 16.14 1.13
N LEU A 114 10.73 15.24 1.35
CA LEU A 114 9.33 15.49 0.99
C LEU A 114 8.70 16.57 1.88
N LYS A 115 9.02 16.58 3.18
CA LYS A 115 8.62 17.68 4.08
C LYS A 115 9.16 19.05 3.63
N LYS A 116 10.43 19.12 3.23
CA LYS A 116 11.04 20.35 2.68
C LYS A 116 10.42 20.79 1.36
N ARG A 117 9.84 19.86 0.59
CA ARG A 117 9.04 20.18 -0.60
C ARG A 117 7.71 20.87 -0.27
N GLY A 118 7.27 20.82 0.99
CA GLY A 118 5.99 21.36 1.45
C GLY A 118 4.90 20.31 1.62
N TRP A 119 5.19 19.03 1.43
CA TRP A 119 4.21 17.97 1.66
C TRP A 119 4.11 17.63 3.15
N GLU A 120 2.91 17.32 3.62
CA GLU A 120 2.64 17.01 5.02
C GLU A 120 2.41 15.52 5.24
N GLU A 121 2.87 15.01 6.41
CA GLU A 121 2.52 13.66 6.82
C GLU A 121 1.03 13.57 7.14
N ALA A 122 0.30 12.82 6.35
CA ALA A 122 -1.11 12.56 6.57
C ALA A 122 -1.34 11.27 7.38
N PHE A 123 -0.44 10.29 7.26
CA PHE A 123 -0.49 9.04 8.01
C PHE A 123 0.92 8.49 8.21
N PHE A 124 1.12 7.83 9.33
CA PHE A 124 2.33 7.09 9.66
C PHE A 124 1.97 5.79 10.36
N ALA A 125 2.69 4.70 10.08
CA ALA A 125 2.57 3.45 10.83
C ALA A 125 3.83 2.60 10.73
N GLU A 126 4.00 1.70 11.70
CA GLU A 126 4.89 0.54 11.62
C GLU A 126 4.13 -0.62 10.97
N VAL A 127 4.80 -1.36 10.08
CA VAL A 127 4.17 -2.41 9.27
C VAL A 127 4.83 -3.77 9.47
N PRO A 128 4.12 -4.88 9.17
CA PRO A 128 4.63 -6.25 9.38
C PRO A 128 5.93 -6.58 8.64
N SER A 129 6.28 -5.83 7.59
CA SER A 129 7.56 -5.96 6.89
C SER A 129 8.77 -5.51 7.71
N GLY A 130 8.54 -5.07 8.97
CA GLY A 130 9.58 -4.61 9.90
C GLY A 130 10.12 -3.21 9.59
N GLY A 131 9.40 -2.46 8.75
CA GLY A 131 9.70 -1.08 8.40
C GLY A 131 8.58 -0.12 8.80
N ARG A 132 8.71 1.12 8.36
CA ARG A 132 7.73 2.20 8.55
C ARG A 132 7.13 2.59 7.21
N VAL A 133 5.91 3.10 7.27
CA VAL A 133 5.28 3.78 6.15
C VAL A 133 4.84 5.19 6.55
N ALA A 134 4.92 6.12 5.61
CA ALA A 134 4.38 7.47 5.78
C ALA A 134 3.68 7.93 4.51
N TYR A 135 2.40 8.27 4.60
CA TYR A 135 1.67 8.90 3.50
C TYR A 135 1.87 10.41 3.56
N MET A 136 2.41 10.94 2.47
CA MET A 136 2.64 12.36 2.28
C MET A 136 1.48 12.94 1.46
N ASP A 137 0.77 13.91 2.04
CA ASP A 137 -0.26 14.66 1.35
C ASP A 137 0.40 15.59 0.33
N THR A 138 0.10 15.38 -0.94
CA THR A 138 0.71 16.15 -2.04
C THR A 138 -0.03 17.45 -2.33
N HIS A 139 -1.07 17.79 -1.55
CA HIS A 139 -1.91 18.99 -1.73
C HIS A 139 -2.40 19.18 -3.18
N ASP A 140 -2.78 18.07 -3.83
CA ASP A 140 -3.21 18.00 -5.23
C ASP A 140 -2.15 18.38 -6.29
N GLU A 141 -0.87 18.51 -5.92
CA GLU A 141 0.20 18.57 -6.92
C GLU A 141 0.24 17.29 -7.76
N LEU A 142 -0.11 16.15 -7.16
CA LEU A 142 -0.27 14.85 -7.82
C LEU A 142 -1.69 14.34 -7.65
N ALA A 143 -2.08 13.39 -8.49
CA ALA A 143 -3.41 12.77 -8.47
C ALA A 143 -3.67 11.87 -7.25
N GLY A 144 -2.72 11.72 -6.34
CA GLY A 144 -2.82 10.91 -5.13
C GLY A 144 -1.73 11.24 -4.13
N MET A 145 -1.74 10.56 -3.00
CA MET A 145 -0.67 10.67 -2.00
C MET A 145 0.58 9.92 -2.48
N VAL A 146 1.71 10.20 -1.84
CA VAL A 146 2.93 9.40 -1.95
C VAL A 146 3.16 8.71 -0.63
N GLU A 147 3.22 7.39 -0.64
CA GLU A 147 3.62 6.58 0.50
C GLU A 147 5.13 6.32 0.41
N LEU A 148 5.88 6.67 1.45
CA LEU A 148 7.22 6.15 1.65
C LEU A 148 7.13 4.79 2.33
N ILE A 149 7.74 3.77 1.72
CA ILE A 149 7.79 2.39 2.23
C ILE A 149 9.24 2.08 2.59
N GLU A 150 9.54 2.01 3.88
CA GLU A 150 10.85 1.59 4.35
C GLU A 150 11.08 0.11 4.05
N LEU A 151 12.20 -0.19 3.40
CA LEU A 151 12.60 -1.57 3.11
C LEU A 151 13.12 -2.23 4.38
N GLY A 152 12.20 -2.69 5.24
CA GLY A 152 12.52 -3.40 6.48
C GLY A 152 13.01 -4.83 6.23
N ALA A 153 13.48 -5.49 7.29
CA ALA A 153 14.12 -6.81 7.21
C ALA A 153 13.21 -7.92 6.64
N ALA A 154 11.89 -7.82 6.84
CA ALA A 154 10.92 -8.79 6.33
C ALA A 154 10.28 -8.37 4.99
N PHE A 155 10.68 -7.22 4.41
CA PHE A 155 10.12 -6.74 3.15
C PHE A 155 10.33 -7.76 2.01
N GLU A 156 11.58 -8.11 1.72
CA GLU A 156 11.91 -9.05 0.64
C GLU A 156 11.28 -10.43 0.84
N PRO A 157 11.28 -11.07 2.03
CA PRO A 157 10.58 -12.31 2.25
C PRO A 157 9.07 -12.24 1.99
N ILE A 158 8.39 -11.17 2.45
CA ILE A 158 6.94 -11.02 2.31
C ILE A 158 6.58 -10.72 0.84
N PHE A 159 7.13 -9.66 0.27
CA PHE A 159 6.81 -9.22 -1.08
C PHE A 159 7.33 -10.21 -2.14
N GLY A 160 8.48 -10.86 -1.88
CA GLY A 160 9.00 -11.92 -2.74
C GLY A 160 8.08 -13.14 -2.78
N ARG A 161 7.47 -13.54 -1.64
CA ARG A 161 6.44 -14.58 -1.60
C ARG A 161 5.23 -14.19 -2.45
N PHE A 162 4.74 -12.96 -2.33
CA PHE A 162 3.60 -12.48 -3.11
C PHE A 162 3.93 -12.49 -4.60
N TYR A 163 5.05 -11.90 -4.98
CA TYR A 163 5.50 -11.85 -6.36
C TYR A 163 5.68 -13.25 -6.97
N SER A 164 6.40 -14.14 -6.30
CA SER A 164 6.62 -15.50 -6.78
C SER A 164 5.33 -16.27 -6.98
N ALA A 165 4.31 -16.04 -6.15
CA ALA A 165 3.02 -16.69 -6.27
C ALA A 165 2.22 -16.24 -7.51
N THR A 166 2.51 -15.05 -8.07
CA THR A 166 1.84 -14.56 -9.28
C THR A 166 2.48 -15.13 -10.57
N ILE A 167 3.73 -15.59 -10.49
CA ILE A 167 4.43 -16.16 -11.63
C ILE A 167 3.77 -17.52 -11.97
N ALA A 168 3.24 -17.63 -13.19
CA ALA A 168 2.54 -18.83 -13.66
C ALA A 168 1.36 -19.29 -12.78
N TRP A 169 0.67 -18.34 -12.12
CA TRP A 169 -0.53 -18.65 -11.35
C TRP A 169 -1.64 -19.26 -12.25
N ASP A 170 -2.21 -20.37 -11.80
CA ASP A 170 -3.18 -21.17 -12.56
C ASP A 170 -4.65 -20.77 -12.33
N GLY A 171 -4.90 -19.67 -11.61
CA GLY A 171 -6.24 -19.19 -11.27
C GLY A 171 -6.86 -19.81 -10.02
N LYS A 172 -6.20 -20.80 -9.38
CA LYS A 172 -6.70 -21.42 -8.15
C LYS A 172 -6.31 -20.63 -6.90
N ASP A 173 -7.12 -20.80 -5.85
CA ASP A 173 -6.90 -20.13 -4.56
C ASP A 173 -6.59 -18.65 -4.72
N PRO A 174 -7.54 -17.90 -5.29
CA PRO A 174 -7.32 -16.49 -5.64
C PRO A 174 -7.14 -15.57 -4.43
N ILE A 175 -7.59 -15.99 -3.24
CA ILE A 175 -7.42 -15.26 -1.98
C ILE A 175 -6.63 -16.13 -1.01
N ARG A 176 -5.51 -15.59 -0.53
CA ARG A 176 -4.56 -16.25 0.37
C ARG A 176 -4.31 -15.40 1.60
N SER A 177 -3.85 -16.00 2.71
CA SER A 177 -3.45 -15.24 3.89
C SER A 177 -2.26 -14.34 3.59
N PHE A 178 -2.31 -13.12 4.11
CA PHE A 178 -1.19 -12.17 4.04
C PHE A 178 0.00 -12.65 4.92
N LEU A 179 -0.28 -13.23 6.09
CA LEU A 179 0.69 -13.75 7.07
C LEU A 179 0.75 -15.27 7.05
#